data_91a4003d3191d18ba2704c530319a3ae
#
_entry.id   91a4003d3191d18ba2704c530319a3ae
#
_cell.length_a   1.000
_cell.length_b   1.000
_cell.length_c   1.000
_cell.angle_alpha   90.00
_cell.angle_beta   90.00
_cell.angle_gamma   90.00
#
_symmetry.space_group_name_H-M   'P 1'
#
loop_
_entity.id
_entity.type
_entity.pdbx_description
1 polymer ?
#
loop_
_entity_poly.entity_id
_entity_poly.type
_entity_poly.pdbx_seq_one_letter_code
_entity_poly.pdbx_strand_id
1 'polypeptide(L)' 'MPLYNHLKEHRARLGVNQQEMGRLVGVSRQTISQIERGDYSPSVTLALKLAKACQVTVETLFQYEEDNHEAIS' A
#
# COMPACT_ATOMS: atom_id res chain seq x y z
N MET A 1 -3.09 8.04 11.89
CA MET A 1 -3.53 8.24 10.53
C MET A 1 -4.33 7.05 10.04
N PRO A 2 -5.59 7.22 9.70
CA PRO A 2 -6.45 6.07 9.39
C PRO A 2 -6.32 5.60 7.94
N LEU A 3 -5.10 5.38 7.49
CA LEU A 3 -4.88 4.76 6.21
C LEU A 3 -4.52 3.30 6.45
N TYR A 4 -5.34 2.43 5.91
CA TYR A 4 -5.16 0.98 6.04
C TYR A 4 -4.71 0.42 4.71
N ASN A 5 -3.92 -0.65 4.75
CA ASN A 5 -3.46 -1.25 3.51
C ASN A 5 -3.48 -2.77 3.62
N HIS A 6 -3.58 -3.39 2.47
CA HIS A 6 -3.54 -4.84 2.33
C HIS A 6 -2.35 -5.26 1.46
N LEU A 7 -1.30 -4.45 1.47
CA LEU A 7 -0.15 -4.69 0.60
C LEU A 7 0.50 -6.03 0.89
N LYS A 8 0.68 -6.36 2.18
CA LYS A 8 1.32 -7.62 2.54
C LYS A 8 0.58 -8.82 1.97
N GLU A 9 -0.75 -8.79 2.05
CA GLU A 9 -1.57 -9.89 1.55
C GLU A 9 -1.45 -10.04 0.04
N HIS A 10 -1.52 -8.92 -0.67
CA HIS A 10 -1.44 -8.95 -2.13
C HIS A 10 -0.03 -9.28 -2.60
N ARG A 11 0.97 -8.81 -1.86
CA ARG A 11 2.34 -9.18 -2.15
C ARG A 11 2.52 -10.71 -1.99
N ALA A 12 1.96 -11.25 -0.92
CA ALA A 12 2.04 -12.70 -0.68
C ALA A 12 1.38 -13.50 -1.79
N ARG A 13 0.24 -13.02 -2.27
CA ARG A 13 -0.44 -13.68 -3.41
C ARG A 13 0.40 -13.65 -4.67
N LEU A 14 1.14 -12.56 -4.85
CA LEU A 14 2.02 -12.42 -6.00
C LEU A 14 3.25 -13.33 -5.87
N GLY A 15 3.56 -13.77 -4.65
CA GLY A 15 4.67 -14.68 -4.43
C GLY A 15 6.02 -14.00 -4.37
N VAL A 16 6.06 -12.70 -4.04
CA VAL A 16 7.32 -11.95 -3.96
C VAL A 16 7.55 -11.49 -2.53
N ASN A 17 8.83 -11.33 -2.17
CA ASN A 17 9.16 -10.79 -0.87
C ASN A 17 9.22 -9.26 -0.93
N GLN A 18 9.51 -8.62 0.20
CA GLN A 18 9.52 -7.16 0.28
C GLN A 18 10.58 -6.55 -0.64
N GLN A 19 11.74 -7.18 -0.72
CA GLN A 19 12.82 -6.68 -1.57
C GLN A 19 12.43 -6.75 -3.04
N GLU A 20 11.82 -7.85 -3.44
CA GLU A 20 11.38 -8.01 -4.82
C GLU A 20 10.27 -7.01 -5.17
N MET A 21 9.34 -6.82 -4.25
CA MET A 21 8.29 -5.82 -4.47
C MET A 21 8.89 -4.43 -4.62
N GLY A 22 9.86 -4.08 -3.77
CA GLY A 22 10.53 -2.80 -3.89
C GLY A 22 11.17 -2.62 -5.25
N ARG A 23 11.81 -3.66 -5.75
CA ARG A 23 12.45 -3.64 -7.06
C ARG A 23 11.43 -3.42 -8.17
N LEU A 24 10.26 -4.06 -8.06
CA LEU A 24 9.22 -3.91 -9.07
C LEU A 24 8.69 -2.48 -9.17
N VAL A 25 8.64 -1.76 -8.07
CA VAL A 25 8.06 -0.43 -8.07
C VAL A 25 9.08 0.67 -7.84
N GLY A 26 10.37 0.32 -7.76
CA GLY A 26 11.45 1.30 -7.74
C GLY A 26 11.71 1.93 -6.38
N VAL A 27 11.48 1.21 -5.29
CA VAL A 27 11.77 1.69 -3.93
C VAL A 27 12.52 0.62 -3.17
N SER A 28 13.04 0.98 -2.00
CA SER A 28 13.79 0.04 -1.17
C SER A 28 12.86 -0.93 -0.45
N ARG A 29 13.44 -2.03 0.01
CA ARG A 29 12.73 -2.97 0.87
C ARG A 29 12.19 -2.28 2.11
N GLN A 30 12.98 -1.35 2.67
CA GLN A 30 12.57 -0.63 3.87
C GLN A 30 11.29 0.17 3.63
N THR A 31 11.19 0.80 2.47
CA THR A 31 9.99 1.56 2.12
C THR A 31 8.77 0.65 2.06
N ILE A 32 8.90 -0.53 1.45
CA ILE A 32 7.80 -1.49 1.40
C ILE A 32 7.41 -1.91 2.81
N SER A 33 8.39 -2.21 3.65
CA SER A 33 8.13 -2.60 5.04
C SER A 33 7.38 -1.51 5.80
N GLN A 34 7.78 -0.26 5.62
CA GLN A 34 7.13 0.87 6.29
C GLN A 34 5.70 1.06 5.82
N ILE A 35 5.44 0.87 4.54
CA ILE A 35 4.08 0.96 4.02
C ILE A 35 3.22 -0.14 4.63
N GLU A 36 3.73 -1.37 4.67
CA GLU A 36 2.96 -2.50 5.19
C GLU A 36 2.63 -2.33 6.66
N ARG A 37 3.51 -1.69 7.42
CA ARG A 37 3.26 -1.42 8.83
C ARG A 37 2.36 -0.21 9.08
N GLY A 38 2.07 0.56 8.04
CA GLY A 38 1.28 1.76 8.19
C GLY A 38 2.10 2.96 8.66
N ASP A 39 3.42 2.87 8.61
CA ASP A 39 4.31 3.94 9.06
C ASP A 39 4.64 4.95 7.98
N TYR A 40 4.26 4.68 6.75
CA TYR A 40 4.59 5.53 5.62
C TYR A 40 3.46 5.50 4.62
N SER A 41 3.02 6.67 4.24
CA SER A 41 1.93 6.83 3.27
C SER A 41 2.56 7.06 1.89
N PRO A 42 2.36 6.16 0.93
CA PRO A 42 3.01 6.30 -0.37
C PRO A 42 2.43 7.47 -1.15
N SER A 43 3.25 8.01 -2.04
CA SER A 43 2.76 9.00 -3.00
C SER A 43 1.71 8.36 -3.91
N VAL A 44 0.95 9.19 -4.59
CA VAL A 44 -0.03 8.69 -5.56
C VAL A 44 0.66 7.84 -6.63
N THR A 45 1.81 8.31 -7.12
CA THR A 45 2.54 7.56 -8.14
C THR A 45 2.94 6.19 -7.62
N LEU A 46 3.48 6.12 -6.40
CA LEU A 46 3.90 4.85 -5.84
C LEU A 46 2.70 3.94 -5.59
N ALA A 47 1.60 4.50 -5.09
CA ALA A 47 0.39 3.72 -4.86
C ALA A 47 -0.13 3.10 -6.15
N LEU A 48 -0.10 3.87 -7.24
CA LEU A 48 -0.54 3.35 -8.54
C LEU A 48 0.38 2.25 -9.05
N LYS A 49 1.69 2.41 -8.84
CA LYS A 49 2.66 1.38 -9.23
C LYS A 49 2.44 0.09 -8.44
N LEU A 50 2.20 0.23 -7.14
CA LEU A 50 1.94 -0.95 -6.29
C LEU A 50 0.67 -1.66 -6.72
N ALA A 51 -0.38 -0.91 -6.99
CA ALA A 51 -1.65 -1.50 -7.42
C ALA A 51 -1.47 -2.24 -8.75
N LYS A 52 -0.74 -1.62 -9.67
CA LYS A 52 -0.49 -2.25 -10.96
C LYS A 52 0.32 -3.52 -10.81
N ALA A 53 1.35 -3.50 -9.97
CA ALA A 53 2.18 -4.69 -9.73
C ALA A 53 1.36 -5.82 -9.14
N CYS A 54 0.43 -5.49 -8.25
CA CYS A 54 -0.44 -6.48 -7.62
C CYS A 54 -1.67 -6.81 -8.46
N GLN A 55 -1.87 -6.12 -9.58
CA GLN A 55 -3.00 -6.33 -10.48
C GLN A 55 -4.35 -6.09 -9.79
N VAL A 56 -4.39 -5.06 -8.97
CA VAL A 56 -5.61 -4.64 -8.27
C VAL A 56 -5.74 -3.13 -8.42
N THR A 57 -6.86 -2.60 -7.96
CA THR A 57 -7.04 -1.14 -7.92
C THR A 57 -6.38 -0.57 -6.67
N VAL A 58 -6.12 0.73 -6.69
CA VAL A 58 -5.59 1.41 -5.51
C VAL A 58 -6.56 1.26 -4.33
N GLU A 59 -7.86 1.34 -4.61
CA GLU A 59 -8.87 1.23 -3.56
C GLU A 59 -8.91 -0.15 -2.92
N THR A 60 -8.53 -1.17 -3.67
CA THR A 60 -8.42 -2.52 -3.11
C THR A 60 -7.22 -2.61 -2.17
N LEU A 61 -6.14 -1.93 -2.53
CA LEU A 61 -4.88 -2.03 -1.81
C LEU A 61 -4.83 -1.11 -0.61
N PHE A 62 -5.38 0.09 -0.72
CA PHE A 62 -5.34 1.12 0.33
C PHE A 62 -6.74 1.60 0.62
N GLN A 63 -7.04 1.78 1.90
CA GLN A 63 -8.35 2.23 2.34
C GLN A 63 -8.17 3.31 3.40
N TYR A 64 -8.98 4.34 3.30
CA TYR A 64 -8.96 5.44 4.22
C TYR A 64 -10.26 5.43 5.01
N GLU A 65 -10.15 5.44 6.33
CA GLU A 65 -11.32 5.53 7.20
C GLU A 65 -11.18 6.74 8.09
N GLU A 66 -12.26 7.46 8.24
CA GLU A 66 -12.27 8.61 9.13
C GLU A 66 -12.79 8.18 10.49
N ASP A 67 -12.14 8.72 11.52
CA ASP A 67 -12.53 8.42 12.89
C ASP A 67 -13.77 9.16 13.31
N ASN A 68 -14.07 10.27 12.67
CA ASN A 68 -15.17 11.15 13.06
C ASN A 68 -16.13 11.32 11.91
N HIS A 69 -17.21 10.57 11.95
CA HIS A 69 -18.18 10.58 10.88
C HIS A 69 -19.04 11.82 10.85
N GLU A 70 -19.19 12.48 11.97
CA GLU A 70 -20.02 13.68 12.04
C GLU A 70 -19.45 14.81 11.21
N ALA A 71 -18.15 14.79 11.00
CA ALA A 71 -17.49 15.87 10.28
C ALA A 71 -17.96 15.99 8.85
N ILE A 72 -18.53 14.97 8.30
CA ILE A 72 -18.92 14.96 6.89
C ILE A 72 -20.39 15.21 6.67
N SER A 73 -21.10 15.41 7.73
CA SER A 73 -22.56 15.63 7.63
C SER A 73 -22.89 16.97 7.00
#